data_d5d6a08d09a5d253a34c9e897c442e5f
#
_entry.id   d5d6a08d09a5d253a34c9e897c442e5f
#
_cell.length_a   1.000
_cell.length_b   1.000
_cell.length_c   1.000
_cell.angle_alpha   90.00
_cell.angle_beta   90.00
_cell.angle_gamma   90.00
#
_symmetry.space_group_name_H-M   'P 1'
#
loop_
_entity.id
_entity.type
_entity.pdbx_description
1 polymer ?
#
loop_
_entity_poly.entity_id
_entity_poly.type
_entity_poly.pdbx_seq_one_letter_code
_entity_poly.pdbx_strand_id
1 'polypeptide(L)'
;LLVDICSIIIDANRAGDFDDTKIVRNADIIIRSVAKVGIIALVDEVTGYQQDKNRAKDELQKFLAQFISDEASRWVKTFNDSFFEMIYRMHGWSWTLTHRRPGVVGKWINDIVYERLAPVILTELQKVNPKTDKGTRKDRHHQHLTEDVGRPKLKEHLAAVEALGRASGYNWAKFMQMLNAAFPKQYQQLDLLFPDDVRVENGE
;
A
#
# COMPACT_ATOMS: atom_id res chain seq x y z
N LEU A 1 14.44 26.49 10.87
CA LEU A 1 14.20 27.17 9.58
C LEU A 1 12.77 26.96 9.05
N LEU A 2 12.31 25.71 8.76
CA LEU A 2 10.95 25.49 8.20
C LEU A 2 9.85 25.95 9.18
N VAL A 3 9.95 25.56 10.44
CA VAL A 3 9.02 25.96 11.50
C VAL A 3 9.01 27.48 11.69
N ASP A 4 10.19 28.11 11.67
CA ASP A 4 10.31 29.57 11.81
C ASP A 4 9.64 30.30 10.64
N ILE A 5 9.82 29.83 9.42
CA ILE A 5 9.15 30.38 8.23
C ILE A 5 7.63 30.25 8.37
N CYS A 6 7.14 29.07 8.75
CA CYS A 6 5.71 28.87 8.95
C CYS A 6 5.14 29.77 10.07
N SER A 7 5.87 29.96 11.16
CA SER A 7 5.47 30.88 12.24
C SER A 7 5.38 32.32 11.75
N ILE A 8 6.39 32.81 11.02
CA ILE A 8 6.38 34.14 10.43
C ILE A 8 5.18 34.36 9.50
N ILE A 9 4.85 33.38 8.66
CA ILE A 9 3.70 33.46 7.76
C ILE A 9 2.39 33.58 8.55
N ILE A 10 2.22 32.79 9.61
CA ILE A 10 1.02 32.83 10.45
C ILE A 10 0.92 34.15 11.21
N ASP A 11 2.04 34.65 11.74
CA ASP A 11 2.07 35.90 12.48
C ASP A 11 1.83 37.12 11.58
N ALA A 12 2.40 37.13 10.36
CA ALA A 12 2.12 38.14 9.34
C ALA A 12 0.63 38.15 8.91
N ASN A 13 0.01 36.99 8.79
CA ASN A 13 -1.42 36.90 8.50
C ASN A 13 -2.26 37.43 9.67
N ARG A 14 -1.91 37.14 10.92
CA ARG A 14 -2.58 37.70 12.11
C ARG A 14 -2.44 39.23 12.22
N ALA A 15 -1.31 39.76 11.78
CA ALA A 15 -1.07 41.18 11.72
C ALA A 15 -1.79 41.89 10.56
N GLY A 16 -2.32 41.13 9.61
CA GLY A 16 -2.96 41.68 8.41
C GLY A 16 -1.99 42.04 7.28
N ASP A 17 -0.70 41.70 7.44
CA ASP A 17 0.37 42.02 6.47
C ASP A 17 0.47 40.96 5.35
N PHE A 18 -0.20 39.81 5.50
CA PHE A 18 -0.17 38.71 4.54
C PHE A 18 -1.54 38.03 4.46
N ASP A 19 -2.11 37.92 3.27
CA ASP A 19 -3.48 37.41 3.06
C ASP A 19 -3.56 36.31 1.99
N ASP A 20 -2.58 35.40 1.96
CA ASP A 20 -2.71 34.17 1.17
C ASP A 20 -3.23 33.02 2.05
N THR A 21 -4.56 32.84 2.04
CA THR A 21 -5.25 31.82 2.86
C THR A 21 -4.74 30.39 2.61
N LYS A 22 -4.27 30.06 1.42
CA LYS A 22 -3.74 28.73 1.09
C LYS A 22 -2.37 28.52 1.73
N ILE A 23 -1.49 29.51 1.64
CA ILE A 23 -0.15 29.43 2.24
C ILE A 23 -0.25 29.41 3.75
N VAL A 24 -1.08 30.27 4.34
CA VAL A 24 -1.33 30.31 5.80
C VAL A 24 -1.86 28.98 6.32
N ARG A 25 -2.84 28.39 5.61
CA ARG A 25 -3.38 27.08 5.98
C ARG A 25 -2.32 25.98 5.92
N ASN A 26 -1.48 25.97 4.91
CA ASN A 26 -0.40 24.98 4.79
C ASN A 26 0.64 25.18 5.90
N ALA A 27 1.00 26.42 6.25
CA ALA A 27 1.89 26.72 7.38
C ALA A 27 1.31 26.22 8.71
N ASP A 28 0.01 26.43 8.97
CA ASP A 28 -0.67 25.94 10.17
C ASP A 28 -0.66 24.40 10.25
N ILE A 29 -0.94 23.71 9.13
CA ILE A 29 -0.87 22.25 9.05
C ILE A 29 0.53 21.73 9.37
N ILE A 30 1.57 22.37 8.82
CA ILE A 30 2.96 21.98 9.07
C ILE A 30 3.30 22.14 10.54
N ILE A 31 3.00 23.30 11.16
CA ILE A 31 3.29 23.55 12.57
C ILE A 31 2.58 22.55 13.48
N ARG A 32 1.29 22.29 13.26
CA ARG A 32 0.53 21.31 14.05
C ARG A 32 1.09 19.91 13.91
N SER A 33 1.52 19.53 12.71
CA SER A 33 2.12 18.22 12.46
C SER A 33 3.47 18.07 13.17
N VAL A 34 4.32 19.09 13.10
CA VAL A 34 5.64 19.10 13.79
C VAL A 34 5.45 19.11 15.30
N ALA A 35 4.50 19.90 15.84
CA ALA A 35 4.20 19.94 17.26
C ALA A 35 3.71 18.57 17.76
N LYS A 36 2.84 17.88 17.01
CA LYS A 36 2.37 16.54 17.35
C LYS A 36 3.51 15.53 17.40
N VAL A 37 4.40 15.54 16.42
CA VAL A 37 5.58 14.65 16.36
C VAL A 37 6.53 14.98 17.50
N GLY A 38 6.78 16.28 17.78
CA GLY A 38 7.63 16.74 18.86
C GLY A 38 7.14 16.32 20.25
N ILE A 39 5.84 16.40 20.51
CA ILE A 39 5.24 15.94 21.77
C ILE A 39 5.42 14.42 21.94
N ILE A 40 5.17 13.65 20.88
CA ILE A 40 5.38 12.19 20.92
C ILE A 40 6.85 11.86 21.21
N ALA A 41 7.79 12.53 20.53
CA ALA A 41 9.22 12.33 20.74
C ALA A 41 9.67 12.68 22.16
N LEU A 42 9.14 13.77 22.74
CA LEU A 42 9.44 14.16 24.14
C LEU A 42 8.88 13.16 25.14
N VAL A 43 7.68 12.66 24.93
CA VAL A 43 7.10 11.62 25.80
C VAL A 43 7.92 10.34 25.71
N ASP A 44 8.32 9.94 24.52
CA ASP A 44 9.14 8.76 24.28
C ASP A 44 10.52 8.89 24.95
N GLU A 45 11.13 10.07 24.90
CA GLU A 45 12.43 10.34 25.53
C GLU A 45 12.33 10.29 27.07
N VAL A 46 11.32 10.94 27.65
CA VAL A 46 11.12 10.97 29.11
C VAL A 46 10.75 9.59 29.67
N THR A 47 9.99 8.81 28.90
CA THR A 47 9.59 7.46 29.31
C THR A 47 10.62 6.38 29.00
N GLY A 48 11.72 6.73 28.30
CA GLY A 48 12.70 5.76 27.82
C GLY A 48 12.18 4.86 26.68
N TYR A 49 11.04 5.17 26.13
CA TYR A 49 10.29 4.38 25.17
C TYR A 49 11.00 4.20 23.82
N GLN A 50 11.87 5.16 23.45
CA GLN A 50 12.71 5.05 22.26
C GLN A 50 13.95 4.16 22.46
N GLN A 51 14.30 3.81 23.70
CA GLN A 51 15.46 2.94 23.96
C GLN A 51 15.16 1.48 23.59
N ASP A 52 13.90 1.13 23.41
CA ASP A 52 13.51 -0.18 22.91
C ASP A 52 13.56 -0.22 21.37
N LYS A 53 14.79 -0.38 20.85
CA LYS A 53 15.05 -0.48 19.39
C LYS A 53 14.29 -1.63 18.70
N ASN A 54 13.72 -2.54 19.49
CA ASN A 54 12.99 -3.71 19.00
C ASN A 54 11.48 -3.45 18.88
N ARG A 55 10.95 -2.44 19.54
CA ARG A 55 9.50 -2.23 19.66
C ARG A 55 8.77 -2.11 18.32
N ALA A 56 9.23 -1.25 17.41
CA ALA A 56 8.61 -1.11 16.10
C ALA A 56 8.66 -2.43 15.31
N LYS A 57 9.73 -3.20 15.51
CA LYS A 57 9.91 -4.52 14.93
C LYS A 57 8.96 -5.53 15.57
N ASP A 58 8.81 -5.50 16.89
CA ASP A 58 7.92 -6.40 17.63
C ASP A 58 6.44 -6.09 17.36
N GLU A 59 6.06 -4.83 17.26
CA GLU A 59 4.70 -4.44 16.87
C GLU A 59 4.39 -4.85 15.43
N LEU A 60 5.32 -4.66 14.51
CA LEU A 60 5.19 -5.15 13.14
C LEU A 60 5.08 -6.67 13.11
N GLN A 61 5.88 -7.39 13.90
CA GLN A 61 5.80 -8.86 14.00
C GLN A 61 4.46 -9.31 14.59
N LYS A 62 3.96 -8.67 15.64
CA LYS A 62 2.63 -8.95 16.21
C LYS A 62 1.52 -8.68 15.20
N PHE A 63 1.62 -7.59 14.44
CA PHE A 63 0.68 -7.29 13.37
C PHE A 63 0.70 -8.36 12.28
N LEU A 64 1.90 -8.75 11.81
CA LEU A 64 2.06 -9.76 10.76
C LEU A 64 1.61 -11.15 11.22
N ALA A 65 1.80 -11.49 12.49
CA ALA A 65 1.34 -12.77 13.07
C ALA A 65 -0.19 -12.93 13.02
N GLN A 66 -0.94 -11.83 12.95
CA GLN A 66 -2.38 -11.90 12.72
C GLN A 66 -2.74 -12.35 11.29
N PHE A 67 -1.86 -12.09 10.33
CA PHE A 67 -2.09 -12.40 8.92
C PHE A 67 -1.44 -13.70 8.46
N ILE A 68 -0.31 -14.09 9.06
CA ILE A 68 0.57 -15.15 8.57
C ILE A 68 0.71 -16.25 9.62
N SER A 69 0.54 -17.51 9.19
CA SER A 69 0.87 -18.72 9.94
C SER A 69 2.16 -19.33 9.41
N ASP A 70 3.02 -19.78 10.30
CA ASP A 70 4.26 -20.48 9.96
C ASP A 70 3.95 -21.82 9.27
N GLU A 71 2.86 -22.48 9.67
CA GLU A 71 2.41 -23.72 9.07
C GLU A 71 1.47 -23.46 7.89
N ALA A 72 1.72 -24.14 6.77
CA ALA A 72 0.83 -24.11 5.63
C ALA A 72 -0.46 -24.88 5.94
N SER A 73 -1.57 -24.20 5.83
CA SER A 73 -2.88 -24.84 5.97
C SER A 73 -3.22 -25.71 4.76
N ARG A 74 -4.26 -26.54 4.91
CA ARG A 74 -4.78 -27.35 3.79
C ARG A 74 -5.12 -26.48 2.60
N TRP A 75 -4.72 -26.91 1.40
CA TRP A 75 -5.03 -26.21 0.16
C TRP A 75 -6.55 -26.06 -0.06
N VAL A 76 -6.97 -24.84 -0.31
CA VAL A 76 -8.35 -24.49 -0.70
C VAL A 76 -8.27 -23.58 -1.93
N LYS A 77 -9.17 -23.76 -2.89
CA LYS A 77 -9.25 -22.87 -4.07
C LYS A 77 -9.64 -21.46 -3.61
N THR A 78 -8.65 -20.58 -3.53
CA THR A 78 -8.82 -19.20 -3.03
C THR A 78 -8.99 -18.21 -4.19
N PHE A 79 -8.27 -18.43 -5.28
CA PHE A 79 -8.36 -17.61 -6.48
C PHE A 79 -9.38 -18.21 -7.44
N ASN A 80 -10.41 -17.46 -7.75
CA ASN A 80 -11.44 -17.88 -8.71
C ASN A 80 -10.91 -17.88 -10.14
N ASP A 81 -11.56 -18.64 -11.03
CA ASP A 81 -11.19 -18.66 -12.44
C ASP A 81 -11.44 -17.30 -13.10
N SER A 82 -12.47 -16.56 -12.67
CA SER A 82 -12.76 -15.19 -13.09
C SER A 82 -11.59 -14.21 -12.87
N PHE A 83 -10.86 -14.36 -11.77
CA PHE A 83 -9.67 -13.56 -11.50
C PHE A 83 -8.56 -13.81 -12.55
N PHE A 84 -8.32 -15.06 -12.92
CA PHE A 84 -7.32 -15.39 -13.94
C PHE A 84 -7.79 -14.99 -15.33
N GLU A 85 -9.05 -15.22 -15.66
CA GLU A 85 -9.66 -14.79 -16.91
C GLU A 85 -9.52 -13.27 -17.09
N MET A 86 -9.79 -12.50 -16.05
CA MET A 86 -9.58 -11.06 -16.02
C MET A 86 -8.14 -10.68 -16.39
N ILE A 87 -7.12 -11.31 -15.77
CA ILE A 87 -5.71 -11.06 -16.08
C ILE A 87 -5.40 -11.38 -17.54
N TYR A 88 -5.85 -12.53 -18.02
CA TYR A 88 -5.61 -12.96 -19.39
C TYR A 88 -6.25 -11.99 -20.39
N ARG A 89 -7.50 -11.58 -20.14
CA ARG A 89 -8.21 -10.61 -20.96
C ARG A 89 -7.52 -9.24 -21.02
N MET A 90 -6.97 -8.77 -19.91
CA MET A 90 -6.20 -7.51 -19.83
C MET A 90 -4.93 -7.54 -20.66
N HIS A 91 -4.38 -8.72 -20.90
CA HIS A 91 -3.16 -8.91 -21.70
C HIS A 91 -3.43 -9.44 -23.11
N GLY A 92 -4.70 -9.52 -23.53
CA GLY A 92 -5.09 -10.00 -24.85
C GLY A 92 -4.82 -11.51 -25.05
N TRP A 93 -4.73 -12.28 -23.95
CA TRP A 93 -4.48 -13.71 -24.00
C TRP A 93 -5.79 -14.50 -23.99
N SER A 94 -5.81 -15.61 -24.76
CA SER A 94 -6.92 -16.54 -24.70
C SER A 94 -6.93 -17.27 -23.35
N TRP A 95 -8.07 -17.22 -22.66
CA TRP A 95 -8.28 -17.97 -21.43
C TRP A 95 -8.48 -19.45 -21.75
N THR A 96 -7.53 -20.26 -21.33
CA THR A 96 -7.63 -21.73 -21.39
C THR A 96 -7.71 -22.23 -19.95
N LEU A 97 -8.69 -23.05 -19.64
CA LEU A 97 -8.90 -23.60 -18.28
C LEU A 97 -7.75 -24.49 -17.78
N THR A 98 -6.55 -24.35 -18.34
CA THR A 98 -5.38 -25.13 -17.97
C THR A 98 -4.74 -24.65 -16.68
N HIS A 99 -4.28 -25.58 -15.85
CA HIS A 99 -3.56 -25.28 -14.61
C HIS A 99 -2.14 -24.73 -14.84
N ARG A 100 -1.59 -24.87 -16.04
CA ARG A 100 -0.26 -24.33 -16.40
C ARG A 100 -0.39 -22.88 -16.83
N ARG A 101 0.03 -21.97 -15.97
CA ARG A 101 0.04 -20.53 -16.23
C ARG A 101 1.46 -20.05 -16.49
N PRO A 102 1.67 -19.06 -17.38
CA PRO A 102 2.98 -18.43 -17.56
C PRO A 102 3.51 -17.89 -16.23
N GLY A 103 4.82 -18.02 -15.98
CA GLY A 103 5.44 -17.59 -14.72
C GLY A 103 5.24 -16.10 -14.40
N VAL A 104 5.02 -15.26 -15.42
CA VAL A 104 4.74 -13.84 -15.27
C VAL A 104 3.44 -13.60 -14.50
N VAL A 105 2.42 -14.48 -14.61
CA VAL A 105 1.17 -14.36 -13.86
C VAL A 105 1.44 -14.37 -12.36
N GLY A 106 2.41 -15.18 -11.89
CA GLY A 106 2.81 -15.18 -10.49
C GLY A 106 3.43 -13.86 -10.04
N LYS A 107 4.16 -13.16 -10.91
CA LYS A 107 4.70 -11.83 -10.63
C LYS A 107 3.56 -10.79 -10.51
N TRP A 108 2.59 -10.84 -11.41
CA TRP A 108 1.42 -9.97 -11.33
C TRP A 108 0.59 -10.22 -10.08
N ILE A 109 0.37 -11.48 -9.68
CA ILE A 109 -0.33 -11.79 -8.42
C ILE A 109 0.42 -11.21 -7.22
N ASN A 110 1.73 -11.30 -7.17
CA ASN A 110 2.49 -10.68 -6.10
C ASN A 110 2.26 -9.17 -6.06
N ASP A 111 2.35 -8.48 -7.21
CA ASP A 111 2.17 -7.05 -7.33
C ASP A 111 0.73 -6.58 -7.01
N ILE A 112 -0.27 -7.18 -7.67
CA ILE A 112 -1.65 -6.69 -7.60
C ILE A 112 -2.41 -7.20 -6.36
N VAL A 113 -1.90 -8.26 -5.72
CA VAL A 113 -2.56 -8.87 -4.56
C VAL A 113 -1.69 -8.77 -3.32
N TYR A 114 -0.60 -9.55 -3.22
CA TYR A 114 0.10 -9.70 -1.96
C TYR A 114 0.82 -8.43 -1.49
N GLU A 115 1.45 -7.67 -2.37
CA GLU A 115 2.12 -6.42 -2.00
C GLU A 115 1.16 -5.33 -1.50
N ARG A 116 -0.14 -5.50 -1.75
CA ARG A 116 -1.19 -4.53 -1.41
C ARG A 116 -2.13 -5.00 -0.31
N LEU A 117 -2.03 -6.25 0.09
CA LEU A 117 -2.90 -6.86 1.10
C LEU A 117 -2.64 -6.30 2.49
N ALA A 118 -1.37 -6.18 2.85
CA ALA A 118 -0.91 -5.58 4.10
C ALA A 118 0.57 -5.17 3.98
N PRO A 119 1.04 -4.27 4.87
CA PRO A 119 2.43 -3.86 4.93
C PRO A 119 3.39 -5.04 4.99
N VAL A 120 4.41 -5.01 4.12
CA VAL A 120 5.51 -6.00 4.06
C VAL A 120 5.07 -7.47 4.06
N ILE A 121 3.77 -7.76 3.88
CA ILE A 121 3.23 -9.13 3.95
C ILE A 121 3.87 -10.06 2.92
N LEU A 122 4.13 -9.58 1.70
CA LEU A 122 4.78 -10.39 0.67
C LEU A 122 6.19 -10.81 1.11
N THR A 123 6.94 -9.91 1.73
CA THR A 123 8.28 -10.20 2.23
C THR A 123 8.25 -11.29 3.31
N GLU A 124 7.32 -11.20 4.24
CA GLU A 124 7.16 -12.22 5.29
C GLU A 124 6.65 -13.55 4.73
N LEU A 125 5.69 -13.54 3.80
CA LEU A 125 5.25 -14.76 3.11
C LEU A 125 6.39 -15.42 2.33
N GLN A 126 7.36 -14.65 1.83
CA GLN A 126 8.54 -15.20 1.15
C GLN A 126 9.55 -15.81 2.12
N LYS A 127 9.61 -15.34 3.37
CA LYS A 127 10.45 -15.92 4.42
C LYS A 127 9.89 -17.25 4.92
N VAL A 128 8.59 -17.31 5.23
CA VAL A 128 7.95 -18.56 5.72
C VAL A 128 7.78 -19.61 4.61
N ASN A 129 7.71 -19.19 3.35
CA ASN A 129 7.58 -20.07 2.19
C ASN A 129 8.63 -19.73 1.12
N PRO A 130 9.91 -20.04 1.36
CA PRO A 130 10.99 -19.74 0.43
C PRO A 130 10.89 -20.58 -0.84
N LYS A 131 11.59 -20.15 -1.90
CA LYS A 131 11.75 -20.96 -3.10
C LYS A 131 12.70 -22.10 -2.83
N THR A 132 12.40 -23.26 -3.39
CA THR A 132 13.30 -24.41 -3.44
C THR A 132 14.44 -24.17 -4.45
N ASP A 133 15.46 -25.01 -4.46
CA ASP A 133 16.57 -24.98 -5.44
C ASP A 133 16.08 -25.05 -6.89
N LYS A 134 14.93 -25.65 -7.12
CA LYS A 134 14.25 -25.72 -8.43
C LYS A 134 13.50 -24.44 -8.80
N GLY A 135 13.57 -23.37 -7.99
CA GLY A 135 12.91 -22.08 -8.22
C GLY A 135 11.38 -22.10 -7.98
N THR A 136 10.82 -23.22 -7.55
CA THR A 136 9.40 -23.37 -7.19
C THR A 136 9.22 -23.22 -5.68
N ARG A 137 7.98 -23.00 -5.22
CA ARG A 137 7.64 -23.02 -3.80
C ARG A 137 6.94 -24.32 -3.44
N LYS A 138 7.15 -24.78 -2.19
CA LYS A 138 6.50 -25.98 -1.68
C LYS A 138 4.99 -25.76 -1.62
N ASP A 139 4.58 -24.65 -1.05
CA ASP A 139 3.18 -24.30 -0.81
C ASP A 139 2.79 -23.02 -1.57
N ARG A 140 1.50 -22.71 -1.64
CA ARG A 140 1.02 -21.44 -2.17
C ARG A 140 0.98 -20.41 -1.04
N HIS A 141 1.32 -19.15 -1.32
CA HIS A 141 1.33 -18.08 -0.33
C HIS A 141 0.02 -17.98 0.48
N HIS A 142 -1.15 -18.17 -0.16
CA HIS A 142 -2.42 -18.10 0.54
C HIS A 142 -2.64 -19.22 1.57
N GLN A 143 -1.86 -20.32 1.53
CA GLN A 143 -1.93 -21.40 2.53
C GLN A 143 -1.29 -20.98 3.86
N HIS A 144 -0.38 -20.00 3.82
CA HIS A 144 0.25 -19.42 5.00
C HIS A 144 -0.51 -18.21 5.57
N LEU A 145 -1.68 -17.87 5.02
CA LEU A 145 -2.55 -16.85 5.61
C LEU A 145 -3.45 -17.46 6.68
N THR A 146 -3.59 -16.74 7.81
CA THR A 146 -4.44 -17.14 8.93
C THR A 146 -5.91 -17.25 8.52
N GLU A 147 -6.67 -18.09 9.19
CA GLU A 147 -8.08 -18.33 8.85
C GLU A 147 -9.01 -17.19 9.29
N ASP A 148 -8.65 -16.56 10.38
CA ASP A 148 -9.44 -15.51 11.03
C ASP A 148 -9.24 -14.12 10.42
N VAL A 149 -8.02 -13.75 10.00
CA VAL A 149 -7.70 -12.43 9.46
C VAL A 149 -7.17 -12.51 8.03
N GLY A 150 -6.10 -13.28 7.80
CA GLY A 150 -5.38 -13.26 6.54
C GLY A 150 -6.22 -13.69 5.33
N ARG A 151 -6.97 -14.77 5.45
CA ARG A 151 -7.82 -15.29 4.37
C ARG A 151 -9.06 -14.44 4.09
N PRO A 152 -9.81 -13.96 5.09
CA PRO A 152 -10.90 -13.01 4.88
C PRO A 152 -10.43 -11.75 4.16
N LYS A 153 -9.32 -11.15 4.59
CA LYS A 153 -8.74 -9.97 3.95
C LYS A 153 -8.29 -10.24 2.51
N LEU A 154 -7.72 -11.41 2.23
CA LEU A 154 -7.40 -11.79 0.86
C LEU A 154 -8.66 -11.90 -0.01
N LYS A 155 -9.74 -12.49 0.48
CA LYS A 155 -11.01 -12.60 -0.27
C LYS A 155 -11.62 -11.23 -0.56
N GLU A 156 -11.63 -10.34 0.43
CA GLU A 156 -12.09 -8.96 0.30
C GLU A 156 -11.28 -8.22 -0.77
N HIS A 157 -9.95 -8.31 -0.69
CA HIS A 157 -9.06 -7.68 -1.66
C HIS A 157 -9.24 -8.23 -3.07
N LEU A 158 -9.36 -9.55 -3.25
CA LEU A 158 -9.62 -10.17 -4.56
C LEU A 158 -10.92 -9.68 -5.18
N ALA A 159 -12.00 -9.56 -4.39
CA ALA A 159 -13.27 -9.03 -4.87
C ALA A 159 -13.13 -7.57 -5.36
N ALA A 160 -12.38 -6.74 -4.62
CA ALA A 160 -12.10 -5.36 -5.02
C ALA A 160 -11.25 -5.30 -6.30
N VAL A 161 -10.20 -6.12 -6.41
CA VAL A 161 -9.35 -6.20 -7.61
C VAL A 161 -10.16 -6.61 -8.83
N GLU A 162 -11.04 -7.61 -8.72
CA GLU A 162 -11.93 -8.01 -9.81
C GLU A 162 -12.92 -6.90 -10.20
N ALA A 163 -13.45 -6.16 -9.22
CA ALA A 163 -14.32 -5.02 -9.48
C ALA A 163 -13.59 -3.90 -10.26
N LEU A 164 -12.37 -3.57 -9.86
CA LEU A 164 -11.52 -2.60 -10.56
C LEU A 164 -11.17 -3.08 -11.98
N GLY A 165 -10.94 -4.38 -12.15
CA GLY A 165 -10.70 -4.99 -13.45
C GLY A 165 -11.88 -4.79 -14.42
N ARG A 166 -13.09 -5.01 -13.95
CA ARG A 166 -14.31 -4.74 -14.74
C ARG A 166 -14.47 -3.24 -15.02
N ALA A 167 -14.29 -2.39 -14.01
CA ALA A 167 -14.43 -0.95 -14.12
C ALA A 167 -13.42 -0.31 -15.09
N SER A 168 -12.22 -0.89 -15.19
CA SER A 168 -11.20 -0.45 -16.17
C SER A 168 -11.55 -0.83 -17.63
N GLY A 169 -12.60 -1.60 -17.87
CA GLY A 169 -12.90 -2.21 -19.16
C GLY A 169 -11.84 -3.23 -19.58
N TYR A 170 -11.18 -3.87 -18.62
CA TYR A 170 -10.08 -4.82 -18.83
C TYR A 170 -8.85 -4.19 -19.54
N ASN A 171 -8.68 -2.89 -19.42
CA ASN A 171 -7.47 -2.20 -19.86
C ASN A 171 -6.44 -2.21 -18.72
N TRP A 172 -5.26 -2.81 -18.96
CA TRP A 172 -4.24 -2.98 -17.94
C TRP A 172 -3.73 -1.65 -17.36
N ALA A 173 -3.44 -0.65 -18.21
CA ALA A 173 -2.92 0.63 -17.75
C ALA A 173 -3.94 1.37 -16.86
N LYS A 174 -5.20 1.42 -17.29
CA LYS A 174 -6.30 2.01 -16.52
C LYS A 174 -6.57 1.23 -15.23
N PHE A 175 -6.51 -0.10 -15.28
CA PHE A 175 -6.63 -0.95 -14.10
C PHE A 175 -5.55 -0.64 -13.08
N MET A 176 -4.27 -0.57 -13.50
CA MET A 176 -3.15 -0.27 -12.61
C MET A 176 -3.24 1.12 -12.00
N GLN A 177 -3.71 2.12 -12.77
CA GLN A 177 -3.97 3.46 -12.24
C GLN A 177 -5.02 3.44 -11.13
N MET A 178 -6.17 2.78 -11.38
CA MET A 178 -7.24 2.65 -10.39
C MET A 178 -6.81 1.84 -9.17
N LEU A 179 -6.05 0.77 -9.38
CA LEU A 179 -5.52 -0.07 -8.31
C LEU A 179 -4.51 0.68 -7.45
N ASN A 180 -3.63 1.48 -8.04
CA ASN A 180 -2.67 2.30 -7.30
C ASN A 180 -3.37 3.39 -6.46
N ALA A 181 -4.46 3.96 -6.97
CA ALA A 181 -5.26 4.93 -6.23
C ALA A 181 -6.02 4.29 -5.05
N ALA A 182 -6.62 3.10 -5.26
CA ALA A 182 -7.43 2.42 -4.25
C ALA A 182 -6.59 1.64 -3.22
N PHE A 183 -5.48 1.04 -3.66
CA PHE A 183 -4.59 0.18 -2.86
C PHE A 183 -3.13 0.52 -3.16
N PRO A 184 -2.60 1.65 -2.72
CA PRO A 184 -1.22 2.04 -2.97
C PRO A 184 -0.25 1.03 -2.33
N LYS A 185 0.89 0.79 -3.00
CA LYS A 185 1.99 0.05 -2.40
C LYS A 185 2.61 0.90 -1.29
N GLN A 186 2.97 0.29 -0.17
CA GLN A 186 3.41 0.98 1.05
C GLN A 186 4.71 1.71 0.93
N TYR A 187 5.37 1.90 -0.03
CA TYR A 187 6.58 2.72 -0.21
C TYR A 187 6.56 3.53 -1.51
N GLN A 188 5.46 3.47 -2.24
CA GLN A 188 5.23 4.51 -3.22
C GLN A 188 4.78 5.73 -2.44
N GLN A 189 5.70 6.68 -2.26
CA GLN A 189 5.34 8.04 -1.95
C GLN A 189 4.19 8.36 -2.90
N LEU A 190 3.00 8.61 -2.34
CA LEU A 190 1.93 9.21 -3.12
C LEU A 190 2.56 10.45 -3.70
N ASP A 191 2.82 10.47 -5.01
CA ASP A 191 3.01 11.70 -5.70
C ASP A 191 1.81 12.53 -5.29
N LEU A 192 2.05 13.51 -4.43
CA LEU A 192 1.06 14.50 -4.13
C LEU A 192 0.72 15.03 -5.51
N LEU A 193 -0.42 14.61 -6.04
CA LEU A 193 -0.99 15.11 -7.26
C LEU A 193 -1.26 16.58 -7.00
N PHE A 194 -0.21 17.39 -7.16
CA PHE A 194 -0.41 18.76 -7.52
C PHE A 194 -0.99 18.65 -8.93
N PRO A 195 -2.23 19.08 -9.14
CA PRO A 195 -2.74 19.13 -10.50
C PRO A 195 -1.79 20.05 -11.29
N ASP A 196 -1.08 19.47 -12.26
CA ASP A 196 -0.26 20.22 -13.25
C ASP A 196 -1.11 21.13 -14.15
N ASP A 197 -2.34 21.40 -13.78
CA ASP A 197 -3.33 22.13 -14.56
C ASP A 197 -3.48 23.60 -14.13
N VAL A 198 -2.37 24.27 -13.81
CA VAL A 198 -2.36 25.73 -13.90
C VAL A 198 -1.26 26.15 -14.88
N ARG A 199 -1.39 25.75 -16.13
CA ARG A 199 -0.83 26.53 -17.19
C ARG A 199 -1.62 27.83 -17.25
N VAL A 200 -1.09 28.86 -16.62
CA VAL A 200 -1.49 30.24 -16.89
C VAL A 200 -1.17 30.47 -18.35
N GLU A 201 -2.17 30.43 -19.24
CA GLU A 201 -2.07 31.03 -20.57
C GLU A 201 -1.88 32.52 -20.34
N ASN A 202 -0.63 32.97 -20.43
CA ASN A 202 -0.34 34.38 -20.64
C ASN A 202 -0.84 34.71 -22.03
N GLY A 203 -2.08 35.22 -22.09
CA GLY A 203 -2.60 35.87 -23.29
C GLY A 203 -1.83 37.14 -23.55
N GLU A 204 -1.38 37.27 -24.78
CA GLU A 204 -0.95 38.51 -25.42
C GLU A 204 -2.10 39.54 -25.50
#